data_c699867a005d977955a15c43a9a8d9e6
#
_entry.id   c699867a005d977955a15c43a9a8d9e6
#
_cell.length_a   1.000
_cell.length_b   1.000
_cell.length_c   1.000
_cell.angle_alpha   90.00
_cell.angle_beta   90.00
_cell.angle_gamma   90.00
#
_symmetry.space_group_name_H-M   'P 1'
#
loop_
_entity.id
_entity.type
_entity.pdbx_description
1 polymer ?
#
loop_
_entity_poly.entity_id
_entity_poly.type
_entity_poly.pdbx_seq_one_letter_code
_entity_poly.pdbx_strand_id
1 'polypeptide(L)'
;MNLEAIYKSFYKVLQTLPDGPLFSKLEINPTELCNRTCSFCPRGQGYPNKNEHISLEVINKIHDDLRELEYKGLIEICGSGEPLLSKNLLPLISKLKEFNLLMTTNGDRLTVKKIKELRKNGVNYFIVSLYDGEEQISDFKDKFLKANIPTDNYWLRKSWVEHDHFNNRAGSIGDYNKMLETTPCNILHYQLDVTINGNVEFCCHTAWKNDYYHGNILSSSLKKIWYGKKMQTYRKLLEKGRKHKPCKSCSVGGTRYGQEFVKKWNEVSKINNPEQHLKKTI
;
A
#
# COMPACT_ATOMS: atom_id res chain seq x y z
N MET A 1 13.02 -5.81 18.12
CA MET A 1 11.68 -5.99 17.47
C MET A 1 11.99 -6.24 16.01
N ASN A 2 11.45 -7.26 15.35
CA ASN A 2 11.77 -7.47 13.93
C ASN A 2 10.90 -6.53 13.05
N LEU A 3 11.32 -6.30 11.79
CA LEU A 3 10.62 -5.38 10.89
C LEU A 3 9.15 -5.79 10.66
N GLU A 4 8.82 -7.07 10.69
CA GLU A 4 7.43 -7.52 10.57
C GLU A 4 6.55 -6.95 11.70
N ALA A 5 7.07 -6.93 12.93
CA ALA A 5 6.37 -6.32 14.07
C ALA A 5 6.29 -4.80 13.93
N ILE A 6 7.35 -4.15 13.45
CA ILE A 6 7.36 -2.71 13.17
C ILE A 6 6.34 -2.39 12.08
N TYR A 7 6.34 -3.14 10.97
CA TYR A 7 5.37 -2.99 9.90
C TYR A 7 3.93 -3.10 10.41
N LYS A 8 3.67 -4.13 11.24
CA LYS A 8 2.35 -4.32 11.88
C LYS A 8 1.99 -3.17 12.83
N SER A 9 2.96 -2.52 13.47
CA SER A 9 2.70 -1.40 14.37
C SER A 9 2.16 -0.17 13.66
N PHE A 10 2.58 0.09 12.42
CA PHE A 10 2.05 1.21 11.62
C PHE A 10 0.55 1.09 11.34
N TYR A 11 0.00 -0.13 11.23
CA TYR A 11 -1.45 -0.31 11.10
C TYR A 11 -2.25 0.03 12.37
N LYS A 12 -1.55 0.37 13.47
CA LYS A 12 -2.13 0.82 14.72
C LYS A 12 -1.91 2.32 14.97
N VAL A 13 -1.18 3.01 14.11
CA VAL A 13 -0.98 4.46 14.19
C VAL A 13 -2.27 5.16 13.80
N LEU A 14 -3.09 5.47 14.78
CA LEU A 14 -4.37 6.13 14.59
C LEU A 14 -4.24 7.65 14.71
N GLN A 15 -3.79 8.32 13.67
CA GLN A 15 -3.88 9.77 13.56
C GLN A 15 -5.32 10.15 13.25
N THR A 16 -5.90 11.05 14.03
CA THR A 16 -7.30 11.51 13.87
C THR A 16 -7.32 13.00 13.59
N LEU A 17 -8.03 13.38 12.55
CA LEU A 17 -8.35 14.77 12.20
C LEU A 17 -9.83 15.06 12.54
N PRO A 18 -10.30 16.31 12.46
CA PRO A 18 -11.71 16.64 12.75
C PRO A 18 -12.70 15.80 11.93
N ASP A 19 -12.36 15.44 10.69
CA ASP A 19 -13.20 14.64 9.77
C ASP A 19 -13.16 13.13 10.05
N GLY A 20 -12.27 12.65 10.92
CA GLY A 20 -12.11 11.24 11.28
C GLY A 20 -10.67 10.74 11.25
N PRO A 21 -10.46 9.40 11.35
CA PRO A 21 -9.12 8.84 11.27
C PRO A 21 -8.50 9.03 9.88
N LEU A 22 -7.22 9.40 9.88
CA LEU A 22 -6.41 9.48 8.66
C LEU A 22 -5.88 8.09 8.30
N PHE A 23 -5.53 7.89 7.02
CA PHE A 23 -4.83 6.66 6.61
C PHE A 23 -3.51 6.51 7.36
N SER A 24 -3.21 5.30 7.80
CA SER A 24 -1.93 4.98 8.46
C SER A 24 -0.87 4.49 7.49
N LYS A 25 -1.29 4.11 6.27
CA LYS A 25 -0.42 3.64 5.20
C LYS A 25 -0.75 4.35 3.89
N LEU A 26 0.28 4.89 3.27
CA LEU A 26 0.24 5.38 1.88
C LEU A 26 1.16 4.49 1.03
N GLU A 27 0.61 3.82 0.04
CA GLU A 27 1.38 3.09 -0.96
C GLU A 27 1.59 3.97 -2.19
N ILE A 28 2.83 4.07 -2.67
CA ILE A 28 3.18 4.87 -3.84
C ILE A 28 3.78 3.93 -4.89
N ASN A 29 3.14 3.86 -6.05
CA ASN A 29 3.66 3.14 -7.21
C ASN A 29 4.66 4.03 -7.97
N PRO A 30 5.98 3.75 -7.94
CA PRO A 30 6.97 4.62 -8.58
C PRO A 30 7.15 4.33 -10.08
N THR A 31 6.68 3.17 -10.57
CA THR A 31 6.83 2.76 -11.98
C THR A 31 5.93 1.60 -12.35
N GLU A 32 5.55 1.55 -13.63
CA GLU A 32 4.87 0.41 -14.26
C GLU A 32 5.86 -0.62 -14.85
N LEU A 33 7.18 -0.39 -14.72
CA LEU A 33 8.21 -1.27 -15.25
C LEU A 33 8.65 -2.29 -14.20
N CYS A 34 8.67 -3.58 -14.56
CA CYS A 34 9.20 -4.65 -13.73
C CYS A 34 10.10 -5.58 -14.56
N ASN A 35 11.16 -6.09 -13.96
CA ASN A 35 12.07 -7.05 -14.58
C ASN A 35 11.67 -8.52 -14.36
N ARG A 36 10.56 -8.77 -13.61
CA ARG A 36 10.02 -10.12 -13.34
C ARG A 36 8.59 -10.28 -13.88
N THR A 37 8.24 -11.52 -14.21
CA THR A 37 6.90 -11.96 -14.67
C THR A 37 6.41 -13.09 -13.77
N CYS A 38 6.25 -12.80 -12.46
CA CYS A 38 5.86 -13.80 -11.47
C CYS A 38 4.46 -14.36 -11.77
N SER A 39 4.26 -15.69 -11.62
CA SER A 39 3.00 -16.40 -11.90
C SER A 39 1.80 -15.88 -11.10
N PHE A 40 2.03 -15.43 -9.88
CA PHE A 40 1.04 -14.84 -8.97
C PHE A 40 0.85 -13.32 -9.15
N CYS A 41 1.46 -12.73 -10.18
CA CYS A 41 1.32 -11.33 -10.54
C CYS A 41 0.52 -11.21 -11.84
N PRO A 42 -0.34 -10.19 -12.00
CA PRO A 42 -1.02 -9.95 -13.27
C PRO A 42 -0.10 -9.83 -14.47
N ARG A 43 1.18 -9.46 -14.28
CA ARG A 43 2.19 -9.47 -15.37
C ARG A 43 2.42 -10.85 -15.93
N GLY A 44 2.43 -11.89 -15.10
CA GLY A 44 2.47 -13.29 -15.56
C GLY A 44 1.21 -13.73 -16.31
N GLN A 45 0.14 -12.95 -16.24
CA GLN A 45 -1.14 -13.14 -16.94
C GLN A 45 -1.31 -12.16 -18.12
N GLY A 46 -0.24 -11.52 -18.58
CA GLY A 46 -0.26 -10.65 -19.77
C GLY A 46 -0.51 -9.17 -19.48
N TYR A 47 -0.52 -8.72 -18.22
CA TYR A 47 -0.58 -7.28 -17.93
C TYR A 47 0.64 -6.56 -18.53
N PRO A 48 0.44 -5.43 -19.23
CA PRO A 48 1.51 -4.74 -19.96
C PRO A 48 2.67 -4.29 -19.06
N ASN A 49 3.90 -4.51 -19.52
CA ASN A 49 5.12 -4.02 -18.87
C ASN A 49 5.52 -2.67 -19.49
N LYS A 50 5.04 -1.57 -18.90
CA LYS A 50 5.21 -0.22 -19.44
C LYS A 50 6.41 0.47 -18.85
N ASN A 51 7.22 1.13 -19.67
CA ASN A 51 8.33 1.98 -19.21
C ASN A 51 7.82 3.38 -18.79
N GLU A 52 6.88 3.38 -17.85
CA GLU A 52 6.25 4.58 -17.30
C GLU A 52 6.68 4.75 -15.84
N HIS A 53 6.88 5.99 -15.42
CA HIS A 53 7.42 6.32 -14.10
C HIS A 53 6.65 7.51 -13.50
N ILE A 54 6.60 7.54 -12.17
CA ILE A 54 6.00 8.65 -11.42
C ILE A 54 6.64 10.00 -11.83
N SER A 55 5.82 11.02 -12.04
CA SER A 55 6.31 12.37 -12.41
C SER A 55 6.76 13.16 -11.19
N LEU A 56 7.62 14.16 -11.40
CA LEU A 56 8.03 15.10 -10.33
C LEU A 56 6.84 15.91 -9.81
N GLU A 57 5.86 16.21 -10.66
CA GLU A 57 4.64 16.90 -10.27
C GLU A 57 3.84 16.08 -9.26
N VAL A 58 3.63 14.79 -9.52
CA VAL A 58 2.95 13.87 -8.59
C VAL A 58 3.73 13.74 -7.28
N ILE A 59 5.07 13.62 -7.34
CA ILE A 59 5.93 13.55 -6.15
C ILE A 59 5.77 14.80 -5.28
N ASN A 60 5.83 15.98 -5.87
CA ASN A 60 5.67 17.26 -5.17
C ASN A 60 4.28 17.35 -4.54
N LYS A 61 3.25 16.99 -5.28
CA LYS A 61 1.87 17.04 -4.79
C LYS A 61 1.64 16.09 -3.59
N ILE A 62 2.19 14.86 -3.64
CA ILE A 62 2.15 13.92 -2.51
C ILE A 62 2.82 14.56 -1.28
N HIS A 63 4.03 15.09 -1.45
CA HIS A 63 4.77 15.69 -0.36
C HIS A 63 4.01 16.83 0.31
N ASP A 64 3.48 17.76 -0.49
CA ASP A 64 2.80 18.95 0.01
C ASP A 64 1.50 18.58 0.75
N ASP A 65 0.73 17.63 0.21
CA ASP A 65 -0.47 17.10 0.88
C ASP A 65 -0.13 16.39 2.20
N LEU A 66 0.95 15.62 2.26
CA LEU A 66 1.36 14.92 3.49
C LEU A 66 1.87 15.89 4.56
N ARG A 67 2.54 16.98 4.17
CA ARG A 67 2.95 18.05 5.09
C ARG A 67 1.74 18.79 5.66
N GLU A 68 0.77 19.15 4.82
CA GLU A 68 -0.48 19.78 5.26
C GLU A 68 -1.22 18.90 6.29
N LEU A 69 -1.15 17.58 6.11
CA LEU A 69 -1.77 16.59 6.99
C LEU A 69 -0.94 16.29 8.26
N GLU A 70 0.27 16.83 8.40
CA GLU A 70 1.24 16.45 9.45
C GLU A 70 1.37 14.93 9.57
N TYR A 71 1.44 14.24 8.43
CA TYR A 71 1.32 12.79 8.34
C TYR A 71 2.35 12.04 9.18
N LYS A 72 1.88 11.08 9.99
CA LYS A 72 2.71 10.26 10.90
C LYS A 72 2.77 8.78 10.52
N GLY A 73 2.00 8.36 9.52
CA GLY A 73 1.91 6.97 9.09
C GLY A 73 3.13 6.50 8.30
N LEU A 74 2.98 5.35 7.68
CA LEU A 74 3.99 4.69 6.84
C LEU A 74 3.77 5.03 5.37
N ILE A 75 4.82 5.39 4.66
CA ILE A 75 4.84 5.45 3.20
C ILE A 75 5.56 4.21 2.69
N GLU A 76 4.86 3.36 1.96
CA GLU A 76 5.44 2.19 1.30
C GLU A 76 5.65 2.48 -0.19
N ILE A 77 6.91 2.45 -0.63
CA ILE A 77 7.29 2.60 -2.03
C ILE A 77 7.30 1.19 -2.65
N CYS A 78 6.23 0.87 -3.36
CA CYS A 78 6.01 -0.40 -4.06
C CYS A 78 4.91 -0.22 -5.11
N GLY A 79 4.42 -1.28 -5.71
CA GLY A 79 3.27 -1.19 -6.62
C GLY A 79 3.29 -2.22 -7.71
N SER A 80 2.80 -1.85 -8.90
CA SER A 80 2.71 -2.72 -10.07
C SER A 80 4.06 -2.98 -10.76
N GLY A 81 5.09 -2.15 -10.50
CA GLY A 81 6.45 -2.31 -11.02
C GLY A 81 7.48 -2.64 -9.96
N GLU A 82 8.75 -2.70 -10.37
CA GLU A 82 9.90 -2.81 -9.48
C GLU A 82 10.46 -1.41 -9.16
N PRO A 83 10.43 -0.95 -7.91
CA PRO A 83 10.87 0.40 -7.55
C PRO A 83 12.29 0.75 -8.02
N LEU A 84 13.22 -0.20 -7.96
CA LEU A 84 14.62 0.01 -8.38
C LEU A 84 14.80 0.28 -9.89
N LEU A 85 13.75 0.12 -10.68
CA LEU A 85 13.73 0.49 -12.11
C LEU A 85 13.16 1.87 -12.36
N SER A 86 12.58 2.53 -11.36
CA SER A 86 12.03 3.87 -11.54
C SER A 86 13.12 4.91 -11.75
N LYS A 87 12.99 5.70 -12.82
CA LYS A 87 13.90 6.82 -13.13
C LYS A 87 13.86 7.92 -12.06
N ASN A 88 12.72 8.08 -11.40
CA ASN A 88 12.48 9.11 -10.40
C ASN A 88 12.48 8.56 -8.96
N LEU A 89 13.05 7.37 -8.73
CA LEU A 89 13.11 6.77 -7.39
C LEU A 89 13.87 7.65 -6.38
N LEU A 90 15.07 8.11 -6.71
CA LEU A 90 15.87 8.96 -5.81
C LEU A 90 15.20 10.33 -5.56
N PRO A 91 14.70 11.05 -6.57
CA PRO A 91 13.86 12.23 -6.34
C PRO A 91 12.68 11.98 -5.41
N LEU A 92 11.92 10.87 -5.60
CA LEU A 92 10.80 10.49 -4.74
C LEU A 92 11.24 10.31 -3.28
N ILE A 93 12.26 9.47 -3.04
CA ILE A 93 12.76 9.17 -1.70
C ILE A 93 13.30 10.42 -1.02
N SER A 94 14.14 11.20 -1.72
CA SER A 94 14.75 12.41 -1.17
C SER A 94 13.71 13.48 -0.81
N LYS A 95 12.65 13.60 -1.61
CA LYS A 95 11.55 14.54 -1.35
C LYS A 95 10.75 14.14 -0.10
N LEU A 96 10.56 12.83 0.11
CA LEU A 96 9.75 12.28 1.21
C LEU A 96 10.57 11.85 2.44
N LYS A 97 11.85 12.17 2.51
CA LYS A 97 12.78 11.67 3.55
C LYS A 97 12.43 12.04 5.00
N GLU A 98 11.58 13.03 5.19
CA GLU A 98 11.10 13.44 6.52
C GLU A 98 10.02 12.51 7.10
N PHE A 99 9.44 11.64 6.26
CA PHE A 99 8.41 10.66 6.65
C PHE A 99 9.03 9.27 6.87
N ASN A 100 8.22 8.35 7.41
CA ASN A 100 8.61 6.95 7.58
C ASN A 100 8.53 6.22 6.23
N LEU A 101 9.68 5.97 5.59
CA LEU A 101 9.77 5.33 4.28
C LEU A 101 10.13 3.86 4.39
N LEU A 102 9.28 3.01 3.85
CA LEU A 102 9.52 1.60 3.59
C LEU A 102 9.62 1.38 2.08
N MET A 103 10.57 0.58 1.63
CA MET A 103 10.64 0.15 0.23
C MET A 103 10.48 -1.36 0.14
N THR A 104 9.53 -1.81 -0.69
CA THR A 104 9.36 -3.22 -1.05
C THR A 104 9.93 -3.44 -2.45
N THR A 105 10.85 -4.40 -2.61
CA THR A 105 11.56 -4.69 -3.86
C THR A 105 11.71 -6.20 -4.08
N ASN A 106 11.87 -6.62 -5.33
CA ASN A 106 12.26 -7.99 -5.68
C ASN A 106 13.76 -8.27 -5.42
N GLY A 107 14.54 -7.24 -5.15
CA GLY A 107 15.94 -7.35 -4.76
C GLY A 107 16.95 -7.57 -5.90
N ASP A 108 16.51 -7.87 -7.14
CA ASP A 108 17.43 -8.22 -8.24
C ASP A 108 18.49 -7.16 -8.52
N ARG A 109 18.17 -5.89 -8.30
CA ARG A 109 19.07 -4.76 -8.47
C ARG A 109 19.58 -4.17 -7.15
N LEU A 110 19.36 -4.86 -6.03
CA LEU A 110 19.69 -4.37 -4.70
C LEU A 110 21.14 -4.80 -4.33
N THR A 111 22.11 -3.95 -4.66
CA THR A 111 23.51 -4.12 -4.27
C THR A 111 23.80 -3.41 -2.94
N VAL A 112 24.93 -3.72 -2.28
CA VAL A 112 25.41 -3.02 -1.07
C VAL A 112 25.49 -1.51 -1.29
N LYS A 113 26.02 -1.07 -2.44
CA LYS A 113 26.10 0.36 -2.83
C LYS A 113 24.68 0.97 -2.90
N LYS A 114 23.74 0.26 -3.54
CA LYS A 114 22.36 0.74 -3.69
C LYS A 114 21.64 0.82 -2.34
N ILE A 115 21.82 -0.16 -1.44
CA ILE A 115 21.26 -0.11 -0.08
C ILE A 115 21.75 1.14 0.65
N LYS A 116 23.08 1.40 0.64
CA LYS A 116 23.67 2.58 1.27
C LYS A 116 23.12 3.89 0.68
N GLU A 117 23.00 3.96 -0.65
CA GLU A 117 22.44 5.11 -1.36
C GLU A 117 20.99 5.38 -0.94
N LEU A 118 20.13 4.35 -0.95
CA LEU A 118 18.73 4.44 -0.57
C LEU A 118 18.58 4.88 0.90
N ARG A 119 19.36 4.28 1.79
CA ARG A 119 19.38 4.63 3.22
C ARG A 119 19.78 6.09 3.45
N LYS A 120 20.84 6.55 2.78
CA LYS A 120 21.31 7.95 2.84
C LYS A 120 20.23 8.93 2.36
N ASN A 121 19.43 8.54 1.38
CA ASN A 121 18.38 9.39 0.81
C ASN A 121 17.05 9.34 1.58
N GLY A 122 16.89 8.48 2.60
CA GLY A 122 15.74 8.53 3.49
C GLY A 122 14.98 7.22 3.69
N VAL A 123 15.29 6.12 2.98
CA VAL A 123 14.62 4.84 3.23
C VAL A 123 14.95 4.33 4.63
N ASN A 124 13.93 4.16 5.47
CA ASN A 124 14.07 3.66 6.84
C ASN A 124 14.05 2.14 6.90
N TYR A 125 13.22 1.51 6.08
CA TYR A 125 12.95 0.07 6.14
C TYR A 125 12.94 -0.55 4.74
N PHE A 126 13.31 -1.84 4.66
CA PHE A 126 13.33 -2.61 3.42
C PHE A 126 12.55 -3.91 3.58
N ILE A 127 11.66 -4.21 2.63
CA ILE A 127 11.13 -5.56 2.42
C ILE A 127 11.72 -6.08 1.11
N VAL A 128 12.46 -7.19 1.18
CA VAL A 128 12.95 -7.87 -0.02
C VAL A 128 12.13 -9.13 -0.21
N SER A 129 11.39 -9.18 -1.32
CA SER A 129 10.66 -10.37 -1.74
C SER A 129 11.61 -11.33 -2.42
N LEU A 130 11.92 -12.44 -1.77
CA LEU A 130 12.82 -13.47 -2.27
C LEU A 130 12.01 -14.47 -3.10
N TYR A 131 12.47 -14.83 -4.29
CA TYR A 131 11.75 -15.67 -5.23
C TYR A 131 12.49 -16.93 -5.64
N ASP A 132 13.82 -16.98 -5.47
CA ASP A 132 14.67 -17.96 -6.12
C ASP A 132 15.28 -18.98 -5.14
N GLY A 133 14.79 -19.02 -3.86
CA GLY A 133 15.18 -20.04 -2.90
C GLY A 133 15.89 -19.53 -1.64
N GLU A 134 16.29 -20.46 -0.76
CA GLU A 134 16.82 -20.13 0.57
C GLU A 134 18.21 -19.51 0.56
N GLU A 135 19.01 -19.79 -0.46
CA GLU A 135 20.33 -19.21 -0.66
C GLU A 135 20.30 -17.67 -0.73
N GLN A 136 19.19 -17.10 -1.21
CA GLN A 136 19.01 -15.64 -1.22
C GLN A 136 19.01 -15.04 0.19
N ILE A 137 18.62 -15.81 1.21
CA ILE A 137 18.56 -15.30 2.59
C ILE A 137 19.95 -14.93 3.09
N SER A 138 20.93 -15.80 2.89
CA SER A 138 22.31 -15.55 3.32
C SER A 138 22.93 -14.40 2.55
N ASP A 139 22.71 -14.34 1.23
CA ASP A 139 23.21 -13.27 0.36
C ASP A 139 22.67 -11.88 0.78
N PHE A 140 21.36 -11.76 1.01
CA PHE A 140 20.79 -10.49 1.44
C PHE A 140 21.15 -10.11 2.89
N LYS A 141 21.27 -11.08 3.81
CA LYS A 141 21.79 -10.80 5.16
C LYS A 141 23.19 -10.24 5.09
N ASP A 142 24.07 -10.80 4.28
CA ASP A 142 25.45 -10.30 4.06
C ASP A 142 25.46 -8.90 3.43
N LYS A 143 24.62 -8.67 2.40
CA LYS A 143 24.47 -7.33 1.79
C LYS A 143 24.04 -6.27 2.80
N PHE A 144 23.03 -6.55 3.64
CA PHE A 144 22.54 -5.63 4.66
C PHE A 144 23.59 -5.40 5.76
N LEU A 145 24.29 -6.43 6.19
CA LEU A 145 25.41 -6.32 7.14
C LEU A 145 26.51 -5.42 6.59
N LYS A 146 26.98 -5.64 5.36
CA LYS A 146 27.99 -4.80 4.67
C LYS A 146 27.51 -3.36 4.43
N ALA A 147 26.20 -3.16 4.37
CA ALA A 147 25.62 -1.84 4.26
C ALA A 147 25.39 -1.15 5.62
N ASN A 148 25.71 -1.80 6.75
CA ASN A 148 25.47 -1.36 8.13
C ASN A 148 23.97 -1.10 8.40
N ILE A 149 23.08 -1.96 7.90
CA ILE A 149 21.64 -1.90 8.16
C ILE A 149 21.29 -2.90 9.27
N PRO A 150 20.71 -2.44 10.39
CA PRO A 150 20.26 -3.32 11.47
C PRO A 150 19.21 -4.34 11.01
N THR A 151 19.19 -5.51 11.63
CA THR A 151 18.22 -6.59 11.32
C THR A 151 16.76 -6.15 11.50
N ASP A 152 16.51 -5.20 12.38
CA ASP A 152 15.18 -4.62 12.61
C ASP A 152 14.72 -3.67 11.49
N ASN A 153 15.61 -3.31 10.57
CA ASN A 153 15.27 -2.40 9.46
C ASN A 153 15.04 -3.11 8.12
N TYR A 154 15.10 -4.44 8.08
CA TYR A 154 14.76 -5.18 6.88
C TYR A 154 14.00 -6.47 7.18
N TRP A 155 13.17 -6.89 6.22
CA TRP A 155 12.46 -8.17 6.22
C TRP A 155 12.71 -8.89 4.89
N LEU A 156 13.21 -10.12 4.99
CA LEU A 156 13.38 -11.03 3.86
C LEU A 156 12.15 -11.93 3.77
N ARG A 157 11.22 -11.57 2.87
CA ARG A 157 9.95 -12.28 2.69
C ARG A 157 10.15 -13.45 1.74
N LYS A 158 9.92 -14.66 2.23
CA LYS A 158 10.08 -15.91 1.47
C LYS A 158 8.93 -16.12 0.48
N SER A 159 8.95 -15.43 -0.64
CA SER A 159 7.85 -15.44 -1.62
C SER A 159 7.72 -16.77 -2.36
N TRP A 160 8.74 -17.60 -2.42
CA TRP A 160 8.68 -18.95 -3.01
C TRP A 160 7.91 -19.97 -2.16
N VAL A 161 7.77 -19.75 -0.84
CA VAL A 161 7.02 -20.63 0.08
C VAL A 161 5.57 -20.15 0.25
N GLU A 162 5.34 -18.85 0.09
CA GLU A 162 4.07 -18.20 0.37
C GLU A 162 3.11 -18.17 -0.82
N HIS A 163 3.44 -18.84 -1.94
CA HIS A 163 2.63 -18.84 -3.16
C HIS A 163 1.17 -19.23 -2.92
N ASP A 164 0.91 -20.22 -2.09
CA ASP A 164 -0.42 -20.73 -1.80
C ASP A 164 -1.27 -19.74 -0.96
N HIS A 165 -0.65 -18.73 -0.39
CA HIS A 165 -1.30 -17.69 0.41
C HIS A 165 -1.57 -16.40 -0.38
N PHE A 166 -1.18 -16.34 -1.64
CA PHE A 166 -1.45 -15.17 -2.47
C PHE A 166 -2.93 -15.10 -2.83
N ASN A 167 -3.40 -13.88 -3.00
CA ASN A 167 -4.78 -13.62 -3.39
C ASN A 167 -4.91 -13.40 -4.91
N ASN A 168 -6.13 -13.44 -5.41
CA ASN A 168 -6.42 -13.31 -6.84
C ASN A 168 -6.37 -11.86 -7.37
N ARG A 169 -5.75 -10.92 -6.64
CA ARG A 169 -5.63 -9.51 -7.04
C ARG A 169 -6.97 -8.92 -7.51
N ALA A 170 -7.99 -9.04 -6.65
CA ALA A 170 -9.38 -8.65 -6.95
C ALA A 170 -9.94 -9.28 -8.24
N GLY A 171 -9.50 -10.50 -8.59
CA GLY A 171 -9.91 -11.21 -9.79
C GLY A 171 -9.11 -10.88 -11.06
N SER A 172 -7.92 -10.24 -10.92
CA SER A 172 -6.99 -10.02 -12.05
C SER A 172 -6.09 -11.22 -12.33
N ILE A 173 -6.03 -12.18 -11.44
CA ILE A 173 -5.36 -13.46 -11.56
C ILE A 173 -6.44 -14.52 -11.33
N GLY A 174 -6.41 -15.65 -12.05
CA GLY A 174 -7.41 -16.70 -11.97
C GLY A 174 -7.89 -17.07 -10.56
N ASP A 175 -8.71 -18.09 -10.43
CA ASP A 175 -9.40 -18.47 -9.18
C ASP A 175 -8.46 -18.95 -8.06
N TYR A 176 -7.73 -18.03 -7.46
CA TYR A 176 -7.05 -18.28 -6.19
C TYR A 176 -8.06 -18.11 -5.04
N ASN A 177 -8.53 -19.23 -4.49
CA ASN A 177 -9.35 -19.33 -3.30
C ASN A 177 -10.79 -18.77 -3.37
N LYS A 178 -11.59 -19.24 -2.43
CA LYS A 178 -13.00 -18.89 -2.23
C LYS A 178 -13.24 -17.39 -2.28
N MET A 179 -14.18 -16.97 -3.11
CA MET A 179 -14.74 -15.63 -3.05
C MET A 179 -15.34 -15.35 -1.68
N LEU A 180 -14.93 -14.25 -1.07
CA LEU A 180 -15.33 -13.87 0.29
C LEU A 180 -16.40 -12.76 0.24
N GLU A 181 -17.46 -12.93 -0.56
CA GLU A 181 -18.50 -11.91 -0.78
C GLU A 181 -19.15 -11.40 0.51
N THR A 182 -19.33 -12.30 1.48
CA THR A 182 -19.92 -11.97 2.78
C THR A 182 -18.91 -11.45 3.80
N THR A 183 -17.61 -11.56 3.51
CA THR A 183 -16.57 -11.15 4.45
C THR A 183 -16.28 -9.67 4.34
N PRO A 184 -16.26 -8.90 5.43
CA PRO A 184 -15.86 -7.49 5.43
C PRO A 184 -14.44 -7.27 4.92
N CYS A 185 -14.14 -6.00 4.57
CA CYS A 185 -12.79 -5.58 4.22
C CYS A 185 -12.48 -4.21 4.82
N ASN A 186 -11.38 -4.13 5.56
CA ASN A 186 -10.98 -2.93 6.29
C ASN A 186 -9.96 -2.06 5.53
N ILE A 187 -9.47 -2.50 4.36
CA ILE A 187 -8.34 -1.84 3.68
C ILE A 187 -8.60 -0.35 3.46
N LEU A 188 -9.79 0.03 2.99
CA LEU A 188 -10.14 1.43 2.75
C LEU A 188 -10.28 2.27 4.03
N HIS A 189 -10.22 1.66 5.20
CA HIS A 189 -10.29 2.40 6.47
C HIS A 189 -8.93 2.90 6.94
N TYR A 190 -7.82 2.36 6.42
CA TYR A 190 -6.47 2.68 6.90
C TYR A 190 -5.41 2.86 5.80
N GLN A 191 -5.69 2.56 4.53
CA GLN A 191 -4.72 2.59 3.44
C GLN A 191 -5.21 3.40 2.25
N LEU A 192 -4.28 4.15 1.64
CA LEU A 192 -4.39 4.78 0.32
C LEU A 192 -3.28 4.29 -0.60
N ASP A 193 -3.55 4.27 -1.90
CA ASP A 193 -2.63 3.80 -2.92
C ASP A 193 -2.62 4.81 -4.09
N VAL A 194 -1.44 5.34 -4.44
CA VAL A 194 -1.27 6.37 -5.47
C VAL A 194 -0.43 5.84 -6.62
N THR A 195 -0.96 5.97 -7.84
CA THR A 195 -0.29 5.54 -9.07
C THR A 195 0.74 6.56 -9.57
N ILE A 196 1.51 6.17 -10.59
CA ILE A 196 2.48 7.03 -11.28
C ILE A 196 1.88 8.34 -11.82
N ASN A 197 0.58 8.35 -12.16
CA ASN A 197 -0.15 9.48 -12.73
C ASN A 197 -0.98 10.24 -11.67
N GLY A 198 -0.78 9.95 -10.39
CA GLY A 198 -1.50 10.61 -9.30
C GLY A 198 -2.94 10.13 -9.09
N ASN A 199 -3.39 9.08 -9.79
CA ASN A 199 -4.67 8.46 -9.49
C ASN A 199 -4.62 7.76 -8.13
N VAL A 200 -5.66 7.94 -7.33
CA VAL A 200 -5.85 7.21 -6.08
C VAL A 200 -6.63 5.95 -6.39
N GLU A 201 -5.95 4.82 -6.32
CA GLU A 201 -6.51 3.49 -6.56
C GLU A 201 -7.66 3.18 -5.61
N PHE A 202 -8.55 2.30 -6.05
CA PHE A 202 -9.57 1.79 -5.14
C PHE A 202 -8.90 1.08 -3.95
N CYS A 203 -7.96 0.18 -4.21
CA CYS A 203 -7.02 -0.38 -3.22
C CYS A 203 -5.85 -1.05 -3.98
N CYS A 204 -4.75 -1.39 -3.29
CA CYS A 204 -3.56 -2.02 -3.86
C CYS A 204 -3.82 -3.33 -4.65
N HIS A 205 -4.94 -4.00 -4.40
CA HIS A 205 -5.31 -5.23 -5.13
C HIS A 205 -6.07 -4.94 -6.42
N THR A 206 -6.57 -3.71 -6.61
CA THR A 206 -7.28 -3.29 -7.84
C THR A 206 -6.41 -2.49 -8.79
N ALA A 207 -5.15 -2.23 -8.46
CA ALA A 207 -4.18 -1.48 -9.27
C ALA A 207 -4.01 -2.00 -10.72
N TRP A 208 -4.43 -3.23 -10.98
CA TRP A 208 -4.40 -3.89 -12.28
C TRP A 208 -5.70 -3.71 -13.11
N LYS A 209 -6.67 -2.95 -12.55
CA LYS A 209 -7.99 -2.67 -13.15
C LYS A 209 -8.13 -1.18 -13.35
N ASN A 210 -7.82 -0.69 -14.53
CA ASN A 210 -7.69 0.74 -14.84
C ASN A 210 -8.95 1.62 -14.68
N ASP A 211 -10.05 1.09 -14.14
CA ASP A 211 -11.36 1.78 -14.11
C ASP A 211 -11.84 2.16 -12.71
N TYR A 212 -11.05 1.84 -11.67
CA TYR A 212 -11.52 2.00 -10.30
C TYR A 212 -10.60 2.93 -9.49
N TYR A 213 -10.84 4.24 -9.61
CA TYR A 213 -10.13 5.26 -8.85
C TYR A 213 -11.07 6.03 -7.92
N HIS A 214 -10.56 6.47 -6.77
CA HIS A 214 -11.27 7.38 -5.88
C HIS A 214 -11.17 8.84 -6.31
N GLY A 215 -10.17 9.18 -7.11
CA GLY A 215 -9.88 10.51 -7.62
C GLY A 215 -8.46 10.60 -8.13
N ASN A 216 -8.01 11.82 -8.44
CA ASN A 216 -6.63 12.10 -8.84
C ASN A 216 -6.08 13.26 -8.00
N ILE A 217 -4.86 13.10 -7.46
CA ILE A 217 -4.26 14.08 -6.54
C ILE A 217 -3.88 15.39 -7.23
N LEU A 218 -3.67 15.40 -8.53
CA LEU A 218 -3.38 16.63 -9.29
C LEU A 218 -4.63 17.54 -9.41
N SER A 219 -5.83 16.96 -9.29
CA SER A 219 -7.09 17.72 -9.32
C SER A 219 -7.75 17.89 -7.94
N SER A 220 -7.31 17.12 -6.93
CA SER A 220 -7.88 17.19 -5.58
C SER A 220 -6.82 16.74 -4.56
N SER A 221 -6.86 17.25 -3.32
CA SER A 221 -5.90 16.83 -2.30
C SER A 221 -6.18 15.41 -1.79
N LEU A 222 -5.14 14.73 -1.26
CA LEU A 222 -5.26 13.45 -0.56
C LEU A 222 -6.34 13.52 0.54
N LYS A 223 -6.39 14.62 1.28
CA LYS A 223 -7.42 14.87 2.31
C LYS A 223 -8.84 14.81 1.73
N LYS A 224 -9.09 15.58 0.67
CA LYS A 224 -10.43 15.63 0.02
C LYS A 224 -10.84 14.27 -0.54
N ILE A 225 -9.91 13.53 -1.13
CA ILE A 225 -10.17 12.19 -1.64
C ILE A 225 -10.46 11.23 -0.49
N TRP A 226 -9.63 11.22 0.56
CA TRP A 226 -9.76 10.33 1.73
C TRP A 226 -11.09 10.48 2.48
N TYR A 227 -11.52 11.72 2.70
CA TYR A 227 -12.78 12.02 3.36
C TYR A 227 -13.96 12.17 2.39
N GLY A 228 -13.71 11.98 1.09
CA GLY A 228 -14.71 12.15 0.04
C GLY A 228 -15.86 11.13 0.13
N LYS A 229 -17.05 11.54 -0.38
CA LYS A 229 -18.28 10.71 -0.36
C LYS A 229 -18.07 9.31 -0.96
N LYS A 230 -17.29 9.19 -2.05
CA LYS A 230 -17.00 7.91 -2.71
C LYS A 230 -16.29 6.93 -1.76
N MET A 231 -15.21 7.38 -1.08
CA MET A 231 -14.49 6.59 -0.09
C MET A 231 -15.38 6.18 1.08
N GLN A 232 -16.14 7.13 1.63
CA GLN A 232 -17.05 6.86 2.76
C GLN A 232 -18.12 5.83 2.38
N THR A 233 -18.71 5.94 1.19
CA THR A 233 -19.69 4.99 0.69
C THR A 233 -19.11 3.57 0.63
N TYR A 234 -17.92 3.42 0.04
CA TYR A 234 -17.29 2.10 -0.07
C TYR A 234 -16.84 1.53 1.28
N ARG A 235 -16.38 2.36 2.22
CA ARG A 235 -16.12 1.89 3.60
C ARG A 235 -17.35 1.22 4.20
N LYS A 236 -18.50 1.91 4.16
CA LYS A 236 -19.77 1.36 4.69
C LYS A 236 -20.23 0.09 3.95
N LEU A 237 -20.05 0.02 2.64
CA LEU A 237 -20.36 -1.18 1.86
C LEU A 237 -19.48 -2.36 2.24
N LEU A 238 -18.16 -2.11 2.39
CA LEU A 238 -17.17 -3.14 2.72
C LEU A 238 -17.24 -3.65 4.16
N GLU A 239 -17.82 -2.89 5.08
CA GLU A 239 -18.15 -3.37 6.42
C GLU A 239 -19.24 -4.47 6.40
N LYS A 240 -20.09 -4.46 5.38
CA LYS A 240 -21.19 -5.42 5.19
C LYS A 240 -20.86 -6.58 4.25
N GLY A 241 -19.63 -6.59 3.69
CA GLY A 241 -19.17 -7.60 2.73
C GLY A 241 -18.77 -7.01 1.38
N ARG A 242 -18.37 -7.88 0.44
CA ARG A 242 -17.76 -7.51 -0.85
C ARG A 242 -18.68 -7.73 -2.05
N LYS A 243 -19.95 -7.41 -1.92
CA LYS A 243 -20.98 -7.67 -2.93
C LYS A 243 -20.90 -6.78 -4.17
N HIS A 244 -20.08 -5.72 -4.13
CA HIS A 244 -20.00 -4.71 -5.18
C HIS A 244 -18.65 -4.78 -5.93
N LYS A 245 -18.66 -4.42 -7.22
CA LYS A 245 -17.41 -4.21 -7.97
C LYS A 245 -16.62 -3.04 -7.36
N PRO A 246 -15.28 -3.10 -7.34
CA PRO A 246 -14.40 -4.16 -7.88
C PRO A 246 -14.18 -5.35 -6.94
N CYS A 247 -14.77 -5.36 -5.74
CA CYS A 247 -14.46 -6.30 -4.65
C CYS A 247 -15.19 -7.66 -4.75
N LYS A 248 -16.23 -7.78 -5.60
CA LYS A 248 -17.07 -8.99 -5.71
C LYS A 248 -16.25 -10.27 -5.98
N SER A 249 -15.20 -10.18 -6.78
CA SER A 249 -14.33 -11.31 -7.13
C SER A 249 -13.04 -11.38 -6.30
N CYS A 250 -12.93 -10.60 -5.23
CA CYS A 250 -11.68 -10.46 -4.46
C CYS A 250 -11.54 -11.56 -3.40
N SER A 251 -10.39 -12.26 -3.39
CA SER A 251 -10.05 -13.30 -2.39
C SER A 251 -9.15 -12.81 -1.24
N VAL A 252 -8.92 -11.50 -1.11
CA VAL A 252 -8.03 -10.94 -0.09
C VAL A 252 -8.59 -11.09 1.32
N GLY A 253 -7.77 -11.49 2.29
CA GLY A 253 -8.10 -11.49 3.73
C GLY A 253 -8.13 -10.07 4.32
N GLY A 254 -9.11 -9.25 3.89
CA GLY A 254 -9.14 -7.81 4.14
C GLY A 254 -9.42 -7.38 5.58
N THR A 255 -9.62 -8.32 6.51
CA THR A 255 -9.89 -8.03 7.94
C THR A 255 -8.68 -8.25 8.84
N ARG A 256 -7.51 -8.60 8.28
CA ARG A 256 -6.30 -8.87 9.06
C ARG A 256 -5.83 -7.66 9.88
N TYR A 257 -6.04 -6.45 9.35
CA TYR A 257 -5.66 -5.18 9.96
C TYR A 257 -6.82 -4.18 9.93
N GLY A 258 -6.70 -3.07 10.65
CA GLY A 258 -7.58 -1.90 10.53
C GLY A 258 -8.86 -1.96 11.37
N GLN A 259 -8.99 -2.88 12.34
CA GLN A 259 -10.17 -2.97 13.19
C GLN A 259 -10.37 -1.69 14.03
N GLU A 260 -9.28 -1.13 14.56
CA GLU A 260 -9.31 0.13 15.31
C GLU A 260 -9.78 1.31 14.44
N PHE A 261 -9.39 1.31 13.16
CA PHE A 261 -9.84 2.32 12.19
C PHE A 261 -11.33 2.20 11.91
N VAL A 262 -11.84 0.99 11.65
CA VAL A 262 -13.28 0.74 11.47
C VAL A 262 -14.07 1.23 12.68
N LYS A 263 -13.61 0.87 13.88
CA LYS A 263 -14.24 1.31 15.14
C LYS A 263 -14.27 2.82 15.24
N LYS A 264 -13.15 3.48 14.95
CA LYS A 264 -13.06 4.95 15.05
C LYS A 264 -13.89 5.67 13.99
N TRP A 265 -13.92 5.17 12.75
CA TRP A 265 -14.81 5.69 11.71
C TRP A 265 -16.29 5.61 12.12
N ASN A 266 -16.68 4.51 12.75
CA ASN A 266 -18.05 4.34 13.24
C ASN A 266 -18.39 5.28 14.40
N GLU A 267 -17.44 5.58 15.31
CA GLU A 267 -17.61 6.58 16.35
C GLU A 267 -17.88 7.98 15.78
N VAL A 268 -17.03 8.43 14.83
CA VAL A 268 -17.18 9.73 14.17
C VAL A 268 -18.49 9.83 13.40
N SER A 269 -18.90 8.75 12.71
CA SER A 269 -20.17 8.73 11.99
C SER A 269 -21.38 8.87 12.90
N LYS A 270 -21.32 8.38 14.15
CA LYS A 270 -22.38 8.54 15.15
C LYS A 270 -22.48 9.98 15.65
N ILE A 271 -21.37 10.65 15.84
CA ILE A 271 -21.32 12.06 16.28
C ILE A 271 -21.90 12.96 15.20
N ASN A 272 -21.59 12.70 13.92
CA ASN A 272 -22.01 13.52 12.79
C ASN A 272 -23.47 13.27 12.32
N ASN A 273 -24.15 12.21 12.81
CA ASN A 273 -25.54 11.87 12.48
C ASN A 273 -26.30 11.34 13.71
N PRO A 274 -26.54 12.17 14.74
CA PRO A 274 -27.19 11.73 15.98
C PRO A 274 -28.64 11.25 15.75
N GLU A 275 -29.36 11.82 14.78
CA GLU A 275 -30.77 11.46 14.54
C GLU A 275 -31.01 10.05 13.95
N GLN A 276 -30.04 9.49 13.26
CA GLN A 276 -30.16 8.11 12.73
C GLN A 276 -29.97 7.04 13.80
N HIS A 277 -29.40 7.39 14.96
CA HIS A 277 -29.23 6.46 16.09
C HIS A 277 -30.48 6.35 16.96
N LEU A 278 -31.23 7.44 17.15
CA LEU A 278 -32.47 7.43 17.92
C LEU A 278 -33.56 6.57 17.27
N LYS A 279 -33.61 6.45 15.95
CA LYS A 279 -34.58 5.63 15.22
C LYS A 279 -34.30 4.12 15.20
N LYS A 280 -33.19 3.65 15.75
CA LYS A 280 -32.83 2.22 15.85
C LYS A 280 -32.91 1.65 17.27
N THR A 281 -33.28 2.47 18.23
CA THR A 281 -33.34 2.12 19.66
C THR A 281 -34.78 2.23 20.23
N ILE A 282 -35.78 2.45 19.36
CA ILE A 282 -37.20 2.41 19.72
C ILE A 282 -37.89 1.21 18.99
#